data_61d5e99f2f2bf9bc92b3890002c05bfc
#
_entry.id   61d5e99f2f2bf9bc92b3890002c05bfc
#
_cell.length_a   1.000
_cell.length_b   1.000
_cell.length_c   1.000
_cell.angle_alpha   90.00
_cell.angle_beta   90.00
_cell.angle_gamma   90.00
#
_symmetry.space_group_name_H-M   'P 1'
#
loop_
_entity.id
_entity.type
_entity.pdbx_description
1 polymer ?
#
loop_
_entity_poly.entity_id
_entity_poly.type
_entity_poly.pdbx_seq_one_letter_code
_entity_poly.pdbx_strand_id
1 'polypeptide(L)'
;MNLEIANFEIADAAVLEPVIKNKRFLFFGDSITQGYDAAYSSMSYVNRLARFFDAEVLNQGVGGYYFCADSLKGTIPFSPDLIFVAYGTNDKRGDMQIYRENTEKYLARLTDLYPQKPIFVITPIWRTDISGTQSFEQIYPVIQAVCSAYSNITVVDGRKCIPHLTGFYGDKRLHPSDLGFGEYADYLIRVIAES
;
A
#
# COMPACT_ATOMS: atom_id res chain seq x y z
N MET A 1 8.76 -16.55 2.34
CA MET A 1 9.63 -17.02 3.44
C MET A 1 8.98 -16.55 4.72
N ASN A 2 8.63 -17.45 5.62
CA ASN A 2 8.12 -17.10 6.94
C ASN A 2 9.32 -17.01 7.89
N LEU A 3 9.46 -15.91 8.60
CA LEU A 3 10.44 -15.77 9.67
C LEU A 3 9.77 -16.19 10.97
N GLU A 4 10.32 -17.20 11.62
CA GLU A 4 9.90 -17.64 12.96
C GLU A 4 11.05 -17.37 13.94
N ILE A 5 10.73 -16.70 15.04
CA ILE A 5 11.67 -16.48 16.14
C ILE A 5 11.30 -17.44 17.25
N ALA A 6 12.11 -18.49 17.45
CA ALA A 6 11.83 -19.54 18.43
C ALA A 6 12.28 -19.17 19.85
N ASN A 7 13.42 -18.47 19.98
CA ASN A 7 13.98 -18.05 21.25
C ASN A 7 14.43 -16.59 21.18
N PHE A 8 14.13 -15.85 22.21
CA PHE A 8 14.61 -14.48 22.40
C PHE A 8 15.25 -14.38 23.79
N GLU A 9 16.55 -14.19 23.83
CA GLU A 9 17.31 -14.05 25.06
C GLU A 9 17.81 -12.63 25.22
N ILE A 10 17.67 -12.07 26.42
CA ILE A 10 18.20 -10.76 26.78
C ILE A 10 19.25 -10.93 27.88
N ALA A 11 20.17 -10.01 27.99
CA ALA A 11 21.17 -10.02 29.05
C ALA A 11 20.51 -10.00 30.43
N ASP A 12 21.13 -10.67 31.39
CA ASP A 12 20.70 -10.61 32.79
C ASP A 12 20.61 -9.16 33.26
N ALA A 13 19.51 -8.84 33.95
CA ALA A 13 19.19 -7.48 34.41
C ALA A 13 18.78 -6.48 33.29
N ALA A 14 18.63 -6.90 32.04
CA ALA A 14 18.03 -6.05 31.02
C ALA A 14 16.53 -5.85 31.30
N VAL A 15 16.06 -4.62 31.08
CA VAL A 15 14.64 -4.25 31.20
C VAL A 15 14.09 -4.02 29.78
N LEU A 16 12.98 -4.69 29.47
CA LEU A 16 12.27 -4.46 28.21
C LEU A 16 11.28 -3.31 28.39
N GLU A 17 11.49 -2.25 27.63
CA GLU A 17 10.54 -1.15 27.57
C GLU A 17 9.79 -1.19 26.22
N PRO A 18 8.46 -1.08 26.21
CA PRO A 18 7.71 -1.04 24.97
C PRO A 18 8.02 0.27 24.22
N VAL A 19 8.31 0.16 22.93
CA VAL A 19 8.41 1.32 22.06
C VAL A 19 6.99 1.73 21.68
N ILE A 20 6.53 2.84 22.26
CA ILE A 20 5.21 3.40 21.94
C ILE A 20 5.35 4.32 20.72
N LYS A 21 4.53 4.09 19.70
CA LYS A 21 4.47 4.93 18.51
C LYS A 21 3.27 5.87 18.56
N ASN A 22 3.43 7.05 17.95
CA ASN A 22 2.40 8.10 17.98
C ASN A 22 1.22 7.83 17.03
N LYS A 23 1.45 7.02 15.99
CA LYS A 23 0.44 6.68 14.96
C LYS A 23 0.48 5.20 14.64
N ARG A 24 -0.60 4.70 14.04
CA ARG A 24 -0.74 3.31 13.60
C ARG A 24 -1.25 3.27 12.17
N PHE A 25 -0.46 2.71 11.27
CA PHE A 25 -0.75 2.64 9.86
C PHE A 25 -0.97 1.20 9.41
N LEU A 26 -2.07 0.96 8.70
CA LEU A 26 -2.39 -0.34 8.10
C LEU A 26 -2.26 -0.26 6.59
N PHE A 27 -1.46 -1.12 6.00
CA PHE A 27 -1.26 -1.18 4.56
C PHE A 27 -1.81 -2.47 3.98
N PHE A 28 -2.59 -2.35 2.93
CA PHE A 28 -2.98 -3.41 2.02
C PHE A 28 -2.42 -3.13 0.64
N GLY A 29 -1.88 -4.14 -0.03
CA GLY A 29 -1.32 -3.96 -1.36
C GLY A 29 -0.62 -5.21 -1.89
N ASP A 30 0.05 -5.04 -2.99
CA ASP A 30 0.74 -6.10 -3.70
C ASP A 30 2.25 -6.17 -3.38
N SER A 31 3.06 -6.66 -4.34
CA SER A 31 4.52 -6.76 -4.22
C SER A 31 5.21 -5.42 -3.93
N ILE A 32 4.65 -4.32 -4.42
CA ILE A 32 5.22 -2.98 -4.21
C ILE A 32 5.05 -2.57 -2.74
N THR A 33 3.87 -2.81 -2.17
CA THR A 33 3.59 -2.57 -0.74
C THR A 33 4.39 -3.53 0.14
N GLN A 34 4.58 -4.77 -0.29
CA GLN A 34 5.45 -5.73 0.39
C GLN A 34 6.91 -5.24 0.44
N GLY A 35 7.33 -4.41 -0.51
CA GLY A 35 8.69 -3.87 -0.61
C GLY A 35 9.60 -4.71 -1.52
N TYR A 36 9.03 -5.39 -2.52
CA TYR A 36 9.81 -6.17 -3.49
C TYR A 36 10.78 -5.27 -4.27
N ASP A 37 12.01 -5.72 -4.49
CA ASP A 37 13.15 -5.00 -5.07
C ASP A 37 13.77 -3.88 -4.20
N ALA A 38 13.29 -3.65 -2.98
CA ALA A 38 14.07 -2.88 -2.01
C ALA A 38 15.29 -3.68 -1.56
N ALA A 39 16.46 -3.07 -1.52
CA ALA A 39 17.70 -3.72 -1.05
C ALA A 39 17.58 -4.17 0.41
N TYR A 40 16.85 -3.40 1.20
CA TYR A 40 16.51 -3.72 2.59
C TYR A 40 15.04 -3.37 2.85
N SER A 41 14.37 -4.13 3.71
CA SER A 41 12.98 -3.85 4.08
C SER A 41 12.76 -2.42 4.58
N SER A 42 13.76 -1.86 5.26
CA SER A 42 13.76 -0.47 5.74
C SER A 42 13.71 0.58 4.62
N MET A 43 14.00 0.22 3.39
CA MET A 43 13.98 1.13 2.23
C MET A 43 12.64 1.17 1.50
N SER A 44 11.71 0.25 1.80
CA SER A 44 10.35 0.30 1.24
C SER A 44 9.63 1.59 1.61
N TYR A 45 8.69 2.04 0.77
CA TYR A 45 7.92 3.26 1.05
C TYR A 45 7.13 3.14 2.37
N VAL A 46 6.62 1.97 2.69
CA VAL A 46 5.90 1.68 3.94
C VAL A 46 6.76 1.98 5.17
N ASN A 47 8.00 1.46 5.20
CA ASN A 47 8.90 1.68 6.31
C ASN A 47 9.48 3.10 6.35
N ARG A 48 9.58 3.79 5.21
CA ARG A 48 9.94 5.21 5.17
C ARG A 48 8.83 6.08 5.77
N LEU A 49 7.56 5.82 5.44
CA LEU A 49 6.41 6.47 6.08
C LEU A 49 6.37 6.22 7.58
N ALA A 50 6.60 4.96 8.00
CA ALA A 50 6.65 4.59 9.41
C ALA A 50 7.67 5.43 10.19
N ARG A 51 8.87 5.62 9.64
CA ARG A 51 9.92 6.44 10.28
C ARG A 51 9.57 7.92 10.32
N PHE A 52 9.06 8.45 9.21
CA PHE A 52 8.75 9.88 9.11
C PHE A 52 7.64 10.28 10.09
N PHE A 53 6.57 9.48 10.19
CA PHE A 53 5.42 9.78 11.05
C PHE A 53 5.52 9.19 12.46
N ASP A 54 6.62 8.55 12.81
CA ASP A 54 6.78 7.79 14.04
C ASP A 54 5.61 6.80 14.26
N ALA A 55 5.30 6.02 13.21
CA ALA A 55 4.15 5.13 13.19
C ALA A 55 4.53 3.66 13.44
N GLU A 56 3.67 2.97 14.19
CA GLU A 56 3.59 1.51 14.17
C GLU A 56 2.92 1.09 12.85
N VAL A 57 3.47 0.12 12.15
CA VAL A 57 2.97 -0.30 10.85
C VAL A 57 2.60 -1.78 10.85
N LEU A 58 1.40 -2.09 10.37
CA LEU A 58 1.03 -3.43 9.95
C LEU A 58 0.95 -3.47 8.43
N ASN A 59 1.94 -4.12 7.80
CA ASN A 59 2.02 -4.27 6.36
C ASN A 59 1.44 -5.61 5.91
N GLN A 60 0.30 -5.57 5.21
CA GLN A 60 -0.40 -6.71 4.60
C GLN A 60 -0.19 -6.76 3.07
N GLY A 61 0.94 -6.25 2.59
CA GLY A 61 1.34 -6.36 1.19
C GLY A 61 1.70 -7.80 0.81
N VAL A 62 1.09 -8.33 -0.25
CA VAL A 62 1.33 -9.70 -0.76
C VAL A 62 1.60 -9.66 -2.26
N GLY A 63 2.75 -10.17 -2.67
CA GLY A 63 3.16 -10.21 -4.08
C GLY A 63 2.12 -10.82 -5.01
N GLY A 64 1.81 -10.12 -6.10
CA GLY A 64 0.83 -10.57 -7.10
C GLY A 64 -0.64 -10.36 -6.70
N TYR A 65 -0.92 -9.81 -5.51
CA TYR A 65 -2.29 -9.70 -5.02
C TYR A 65 -3.06 -8.54 -5.67
N TYR A 66 -4.38 -8.53 -5.51
CA TYR A 66 -5.33 -7.67 -6.21
C TYR A 66 -6.56 -7.37 -5.34
N PHE A 67 -7.51 -6.58 -5.81
CA PHE A 67 -8.77 -6.32 -5.11
C PHE A 67 -9.58 -7.62 -4.93
N CYS A 68 -9.56 -8.16 -3.72
CA CYS A 68 -10.26 -9.40 -3.37
C CYS A 68 -10.91 -9.26 -1.99
N ALA A 69 -12.22 -9.09 -1.93
CA ALA A 69 -12.97 -8.88 -0.68
C ALA A 69 -12.83 -10.07 0.28
N ASP A 70 -12.66 -11.28 -0.23
CA ASP A 70 -12.51 -12.50 0.59
C ASP A 70 -11.21 -12.53 1.40
N SER A 71 -10.23 -11.67 1.07
CA SER A 71 -9.02 -11.52 1.89
C SER A 71 -9.30 -10.77 3.20
N LEU A 72 -10.35 -9.98 3.25
CA LEU A 72 -10.78 -9.21 4.42
C LEU A 72 -11.72 -10.06 5.30
N LYS A 73 -11.20 -11.11 5.93
CA LYS A 73 -12.01 -12.09 6.69
C LYS A 73 -12.53 -11.56 8.02
N GLY A 74 -12.02 -10.45 8.51
CA GLY A 74 -12.39 -9.86 9.80
C GLY A 74 -11.48 -8.72 10.18
N THR A 75 -11.71 -8.12 11.33
CA THR A 75 -10.80 -7.15 11.92
C THR A 75 -9.54 -7.85 12.42
N ILE A 76 -8.41 -7.24 12.16
CA ILE A 76 -7.13 -7.64 12.75
C ILE A 76 -7.03 -7.00 14.14
N PRO A 77 -6.32 -7.59 15.13
CA PRO A 77 -6.12 -6.98 16.44
C PRO A 77 -5.15 -5.78 16.36
N PHE A 78 -5.47 -4.84 15.48
CA PHE A 78 -4.72 -3.65 15.18
C PHE A 78 -5.70 -2.52 14.85
N SER A 79 -5.72 -1.47 15.66
CA SER A 79 -6.60 -0.31 15.45
C SER A 79 -5.83 0.79 14.71
N PRO A 80 -5.95 0.91 13.38
CA PRO A 80 -5.22 1.90 12.61
C PRO A 80 -5.78 3.32 12.79
N ASP A 81 -4.90 4.32 12.68
CA ASP A 81 -5.28 5.72 12.49
C ASP A 81 -5.49 6.04 11.01
N LEU A 82 -4.64 5.48 10.15
CA LEU A 82 -4.73 5.59 8.69
C LEU A 82 -4.64 4.22 8.04
N ILE A 83 -5.38 4.04 6.95
CA ILE A 83 -5.35 2.83 6.12
C ILE A 83 -4.91 3.20 4.71
N PHE A 84 -4.03 2.40 4.14
CA PHE A 84 -3.54 2.54 2.77
C PHE A 84 -3.89 1.31 1.97
N VAL A 85 -4.41 1.51 0.76
CA VAL A 85 -4.75 0.44 -0.19
C VAL A 85 -4.06 0.74 -1.51
N ALA A 86 -3.16 -0.12 -1.96
CA ALA A 86 -2.39 0.04 -3.20
C ALA A 86 -2.50 -1.23 -4.06
N TYR A 87 -3.63 -1.36 -4.76
CA TYR A 87 -3.92 -2.43 -5.69
C TYR A 87 -4.21 -1.90 -7.10
N GLY A 88 -4.42 -2.79 -8.05
CA GLY A 88 -4.78 -2.49 -9.42
C GLY A 88 -3.71 -2.87 -10.44
N THR A 89 -2.46 -2.93 -10.05
CA THR A 89 -1.36 -3.30 -10.96
C THR A 89 -1.46 -4.74 -11.46
N ASN A 90 -2.00 -5.66 -10.68
CA ASN A 90 -2.15 -7.07 -11.00
C ASN A 90 -3.54 -7.41 -11.57
N ASP A 91 -4.51 -6.52 -11.44
CA ASP A 91 -5.89 -6.68 -11.92
C ASP A 91 -6.05 -6.47 -13.45
N LYS A 92 -5.00 -6.12 -14.14
CA LYS A 92 -4.96 -5.69 -15.55
C LYS A 92 -5.44 -6.69 -16.59
N ARG A 93 -5.63 -7.94 -16.21
CA ARG A 93 -5.89 -9.05 -17.16
C ARG A 93 -7.36 -9.44 -17.29
N GLY A 94 -8.24 -8.69 -16.65
CA GLY A 94 -9.64 -9.01 -16.58
C GLY A 94 -10.54 -8.09 -17.40
N ASP A 95 -11.81 -8.44 -17.42
CA ASP A 95 -12.88 -7.58 -17.83
C ASP A 95 -12.96 -6.37 -16.87
N MET A 96 -13.07 -5.17 -17.41
CA MET A 96 -13.17 -3.94 -16.61
C MET A 96 -14.44 -3.91 -15.74
N GLN A 97 -15.48 -4.63 -16.13
CA GLN A 97 -16.67 -4.79 -15.31
C GLN A 97 -16.36 -5.64 -14.07
N ILE A 98 -15.67 -6.76 -14.24
CA ILE A 98 -15.22 -7.62 -13.13
C ILE A 98 -14.26 -6.83 -12.21
N TYR A 99 -13.36 -6.05 -12.79
CA TYR A 99 -12.44 -5.21 -12.03
C TYR A 99 -13.20 -4.20 -11.16
N ARG A 100 -14.18 -3.51 -11.72
CA ARG A 100 -15.06 -2.58 -11.00
C ARG A 100 -15.76 -3.28 -9.84
N GLU A 101 -16.42 -4.40 -10.10
CA GLU A 101 -17.16 -5.17 -9.09
C GLU A 101 -16.26 -5.63 -7.93
N ASN A 102 -15.03 -6.09 -8.24
CA ASN A 102 -14.08 -6.50 -7.23
C ASN A 102 -13.62 -5.32 -6.37
N THR A 103 -13.37 -4.17 -6.99
CA THR A 103 -12.99 -2.93 -6.30
C THR A 103 -14.13 -2.47 -5.39
N GLU A 104 -15.38 -2.46 -5.89
CA GLU A 104 -16.58 -2.11 -5.11
C GLU A 104 -16.77 -3.02 -3.90
N LYS A 105 -16.72 -4.34 -4.11
CA LYS A 105 -16.86 -5.34 -3.03
C LYS A 105 -15.74 -5.19 -1.98
N TYR A 106 -14.51 -4.95 -2.43
CA TYR A 106 -13.37 -4.79 -1.53
C TYR A 106 -13.50 -3.54 -0.66
N LEU A 107 -13.78 -2.38 -1.29
CA LEU A 107 -13.90 -1.11 -0.55
C LEU A 107 -15.13 -1.09 0.35
N ALA A 108 -16.26 -1.64 -0.07
CA ALA A 108 -17.43 -1.81 0.79
C ALA A 108 -17.08 -2.64 2.04
N ARG A 109 -16.43 -3.78 1.85
CA ARG A 109 -16.02 -4.63 2.97
C ARG A 109 -15.00 -3.96 3.88
N LEU A 110 -14.04 -3.22 3.31
CA LEU A 110 -13.03 -2.52 4.09
C LEU A 110 -13.64 -1.40 4.95
N THR A 111 -14.55 -0.62 4.38
CA THR A 111 -15.23 0.46 5.10
C THR A 111 -16.18 -0.05 6.19
N ASP A 112 -16.79 -1.21 5.98
CA ASP A 112 -17.58 -1.90 7.03
C ASP A 112 -16.70 -2.35 8.20
N LEU A 113 -15.50 -2.85 7.93
CA LEU A 113 -14.54 -3.29 8.96
C LEU A 113 -13.91 -2.13 9.73
N TYR A 114 -13.72 -0.99 9.06
CA TYR A 114 -13.05 0.19 9.61
C TYR A 114 -13.88 1.45 9.38
N PRO A 115 -15.07 1.54 9.98
CA PRO A 115 -15.96 2.67 9.76
C PRO A 115 -15.29 3.97 10.21
N GLN A 116 -15.43 5.03 9.39
CA GLN A 116 -14.90 6.36 9.64
C GLN A 116 -13.37 6.49 9.74
N LYS A 117 -12.61 5.42 9.50
CA LYS A 117 -11.15 5.54 9.41
C LYS A 117 -10.75 6.16 8.07
N PRO A 118 -9.83 7.14 8.05
CA PRO A 118 -9.32 7.67 6.80
C PRO A 118 -8.60 6.58 6.00
N ILE A 119 -8.96 6.46 4.72
CA ILE A 119 -8.42 5.46 3.80
C ILE A 119 -7.80 6.20 2.60
N PHE A 120 -6.54 5.94 2.32
CA PHE A 120 -5.86 6.39 1.10
C PHE A 120 -5.85 5.23 0.11
N VAL A 121 -6.57 5.38 -1.01
CA VAL A 121 -6.52 4.43 -2.11
C VAL A 121 -5.56 4.95 -3.16
N ILE A 122 -4.43 4.28 -3.30
CA ILE A 122 -3.36 4.66 -4.23
C ILE A 122 -3.57 3.88 -5.52
N THR A 123 -3.77 4.60 -6.62
CA THR A 123 -3.90 3.98 -7.94
C THR A 123 -2.54 3.38 -8.38
N PRO A 124 -2.52 2.47 -9.37
CA PRO A 124 -1.25 1.89 -9.84
C PRO A 124 -0.21 2.94 -10.19
N ILE A 125 1.03 2.66 -9.85
CA ILE A 125 2.18 3.47 -10.29
C ILE A 125 2.43 3.26 -11.78
N TRP A 126 3.20 4.18 -12.38
CA TRP A 126 3.67 4.00 -13.74
C TRP A 126 4.54 2.75 -13.87
N ARG A 127 4.47 2.10 -15.03
CA ARG A 127 5.31 0.94 -15.35
C ARG A 127 5.65 0.95 -16.84
N THR A 128 6.85 0.47 -17.16
CA THR A 128 7.39 0.60 -18.54
C THR A 128 6.70 -0.31 -19.56
N ASP A 129 6.08 -1.40 -19.13
CA ASP A 129 5.57 -2.43 -20.02
C ASP A 129 4.12 -2.22 -20.49
N ILE A 130 3.29 -1.53 -19.72
CA ILE A 130 1.87 -1.39 -20.03
C ILE A 130 1.28 0.01 -19.79
N SER A 131 1.98 0.92 -19.13
CA SER A 131 1.49 2.30 -19.00
C SER A 131 1.30 2.94 -20.37
N GLY A 132 0.19 3.65 -20.55
CA GLY A 132 -0.23 4.20 -21.84
C GLY A 132 -1.05 3.23 -22.69
N THR A 133 -1.18 1.94 -22.32
CA THR A 133 -2.15 1.06 -22.98
C THR A 133 -3.57 1.36 -22.51
N GLN A 134 -4.56 1.30 -23.43
CA GLN A 134 -5.95 1.59 -23.11
C GLN A 134 -6.46 0.77 -21.92
N SER A 135 -6.16 -0.52 -21.86
CA SER A 135 -6.60 -1.42 -20.79
C SER A 135 -6.05 -1.03 -19.42
N PHE A 136 -4.82 -0.51 -19.36
CA PHE A 136 -4.24 -0.08 -18.10
C PHE A 136 -4.75 1.30 -17.67
N GLU A 137 -4.88 2.23 -18.62
CA GLU A 137 -5.36 3.59 -18.31
C GLU A 137 -6.83 3.60 -17.85
N GLN A 138 -7.65 2.62 -18.24
CA GLN A 138 -9.03 2.49 -17.76
C GLN A 138 -9.15 2.14 -16.27
N ILE A 139 -8.10 1.62 -15.65
CA ILE A 139 -8.08 1.30 -14.21
C ILE A 139 -8.27 2.56 -13.35
N TYR A 140 -7.61 3.65 -13.72
CA TYR A 140 -7.62 4.89 -12.93
C TYR A 140 -9.04 5.48 -12.76
N PRO A 141 -9.83 5.73 -13.83
CA PRO A 141 -11.18 6.27 -13.67
C PRO A 141 -12.12 5.29 -12.96
N VAL A 142 -11.90 3.98 -13.05
CA VAL A 142 -12.70 2.99 -12.31
C VAL A 142 -12.46 3.14 -10.81
N ILE A 143 -11.21 3.17 -10.36
CA ILE A 143 -10.89 3.38 -8.94
C ILE A 143 -11.49 4.71 -8.45
N GLN A 144 -11.31 5.81 -9.19
CA GLN A 144 -11.85 7.10 -8.83
C GLN A 144 -13.37 7.09 -8.69
N ALA A 145 -14.07 6.48 -9.66
CA ALA A 145 -15.53 6.39 -9.64
C ALA A 145 -16.04 5.56 -8.46
N VAL A 146 -15.40 4.44 -8.14
CA VAL A 146 -15.79 3.61 -6.99
C VAL A 146 -15.52 4.35 -5.67
N CYS A 147 -14.34 4.95 -5.53
CA CYS A 147 -13.96 5.67 -4.31
C CYS A 147 -14.85 6.89 -4.03
N SER A 148 -15.41 7.54 -5.06
CA SER A 148 -16.26 8.73 -4.88
C SER A 148 -17.56 8.47 -4.09
N ALA A 149 -17.93 7.21 -3.89
CA ALA A 149 -19.06 6.83 -3.05
C ALA A 149 -18.77 6.91 -1.53
N TYR A 150 -17.52 7.15 -1.13
CA TYR A 150 -17.08 7.10 0.26
C TYR A 150 -16.43 8.41 0.68
N SER A 151 -16.96 9.06 1.72
CA SER A 151 -16.46 10.35 2.22
C SER A 151 -15.13 10.25 3.00
N ASN A 152 -14.79 9.06 3.47
CA ASN A 152 -13.56 8.78 4.21
C ASN A 152 -12.43 8.19 3.34
N ILE A 153 -12.61 8.16 2.01
CA ILE A 153 -11.60 7.68 1.07
C ILE A 153 -11.01 8.85 0.29
N THR A 154 -9.69 8.97 0.34
CA THR A 154 -8.89 9.88 -0.49
C THR A 154 -8.18 9.07 -1.57
N VAL A 155 -8.38 9.43 -2.84
CA VAL A 155 -7.67 8.79 -3.96
C VAL A 155 -6.36 9.51 -4.22
N VAL A 156 -5.28 8.73 -4.26
CA VAL A 156 -3.93 9.20 -4.58
C VAL A 156 -3.56 8.73 -5.98
N ASP A 157 -3.16 9.65 -6.86
CA ASP A 157 -2.69 9.29 -8.21
C ASP A 157 -1.28 8.66 -8.14
N GLY A 158 -1.22 7.34 -8.22
CA GLY A 158 0.02 6.57 -8.15
C GLY A 158 1.02 6.91 -9.27
N ARG A 159 0.55 7.42 -10.42
CA ARG A 159 1.43 7.85 -11.52
C ARG A 159 2.34 9.03 -11.13
N LYS A 160 1.96 9.78 -10.09
CA LYS A 160 2.74 10.91 -9.57
C LYS A 160 3.74 10.50 -8.49
N CYS A 161 3.65 9.27 -7.99
CA CYS A 161 4.46 8.82 -6.87
C CYS A 161 5.93 8.62 -7.22
N ILE A 162 6.22 8.24 -8.47
CA ILE A 162 7.58 7.89 -8.91
C ILE A 162 7.80 8.51 -10.30
N PRO A 163 8.97 9.12 -10.57
CA PRO A 163 9.32 9.59 -11.91
C PRO A 163 9.23 8.47 -12.95
N HIS A 164 8.71 8.79 -14.15
CA HIS A 164 8.53 7.85 -15.27
C HIS A 164 9.88 7.56 -15.97
N LEU A 165 10.86 7.12 -15.19
CA LEU A 165 12.21 6.82 -15.65
C LEU A 165 12.64 5.44 -15.13
N THR A 166 13.15 4.60 -16.01
CA THR A 166 13.55 3.21 -15.69
C THR A 166 14.57 3.10 -14.56
N GLY A 167 15.38 4.14 -14.31
CA GLY A 167 16.35 4.18 -13.23
C GLY A 167 15.74 4.14 -11.82
N PHE A 168 14.47 4.50 -11.68
CA PHE A 168 13.74 4.43 -10.40
C PHE A 168 13.16 3.03 -10.11
N TYR A 169 13.31 2.07 -11.03
CA TYR A 169 12.77 0.72 -10.91
C TYR A 169 13.91 -0.29 -10.88
N GLY A 170 13.91 -1.18 -9.88
CA GLY A 170 14.93 -2.21 -9.67
C GLY A 170 14.93 -3.21 -10.83
N ASP A 171 13.77 -3.73 -11.18
CA ASP A 171 13.56 -4.63 -12.33
C ASP A 171 13.46 -3.90 -13.69
N LYS A 172 13.70 -2.59 -13.72
CA LYS A 172 13.56 -1.70 -14.89
C LYS A 172 12.14 -1.66 -15.49
N ARG A 173 11.16 -2.16 -14.78
CA ARG A 173 9.80 -2.36 -15.32
C ARG A 173 8.67 -1.88 -14.40
N LEU A 174 8.59 -2.43 -13.19
CA LEU A 174 7.44 -2.29 -12.30
C LEU A 174 7.85 -2.00 -10.85
N HIS A 175 8.80 -2.78 -10.32
CA HIS A 175 9.12 -2.71 -8.90
C HIS A 175 10.11 -1.59 -8.62
N PRO A 176 9.78 -0.66 -7.72
CA PRO A 176 10.67 0.46 -7.41
C PRO A 176 12.00 -0.02 -6.81
N SER A 177 13.09 0.62 -7.20
CA SER A 177 14.37 0.57 -6.49
C SER A 177 14.29 1.35 -5.18
N ASP A 178 15.34 1.32 -4.37
CA ASP A 178 15.43 2.17 -3.15
C ASP A 178 15.21 3.65 -3.44
N LEU A 179 15.68 4.12 -4.61
CA LEU A 179 15.45 5.49 -5.07
C LEU A 179 13.97 5.72 -5.40
N GLY A 180 13.34 4.79 -6.14
CA GLY A 180 11.93 4.84 -6.45
C GLY A 180 11.03 4.79 -5.22
N PHE A 181 11.36 3.95 -4.25
CA PHE A 181 10.66 3.93 -2.96
C PHE A 181 10.85 5.21 -2.16
N GLY A 182 11.98 5.90 -2.31
CA GLY A 182 12.20 7.23 -1.74
C GLY A 182 11.20 8.23 -2.28
N GLU A 183 11.13 8.39 -3.59
CA GLU A 183 10.18 9.28 -4.26
C GLU A 183 8.72 8.96 -3.90
N TYR A 184 8.39 7.67 -3.88
CA TYR A 184 7.06 7.22 -3.49
C TYR A 184 6.69 7.69 -2.07
N ALA A 185 7.59 7.47 -1.12
CA ALA A 185 7.36 7.89 0.26
C ALA A 185 7.25 9.40 0.38
N ASP A 186 8.15 10.16 -0.25
CA ASP A 186 8.17 11.63 -0.20
C ASP A 186 6.90 12.23 -0.81
N TYR A 187 6.37 11.63 -1.89
CA TYR A 187 5.09 12.03 -2.44
C TYR A 187 3.93 11.79 -1.46
N LEU A 188 3.85 10.60 -0.87
CA LEU A 188 2.79 10.27 0.09
C LEU A 188 2.88 11.11 1.37
N ILE A 189 4.09 11.44 1.84
CA ILE A 189 4.27 12.33 2.99
C ILE A 189 3.60 13.68 2.73
N ARG A 190 3.80 14.27 1.55
CA ARG A 190 3.15 15.54 1.17
C ARG A 190 1.63 15.40 1.13
N VAL A 191 1.11 14.35 0.49
CA VAL A 191 -0.34 14.12 0.41
C VAL A 191 -0.98 13.95 1.79
N ILE A 192 -0.33 13.19 2.68
CA ILE A 192 -0.84 12.96 4.04
C ILE A 192 -0.78 14.26 4.89
N ALA A 193 0.25 15.08 4.70
CA ALA A 193 0.39 16.33 5.44
C ALA A 193 -0.62 17.42 5.02
N GLU A 194 -1.17 17.32 3.81
CA GLU A 194 -2.15 18.26 3.24
C GLU A 194 -3.62 17.81 3.47
N SER A 195 -3.84 16.62 3.99
CA SER A 195 -5.17 16.02 4.23
C SER A 195 -5.62 16.18 5.69
#